data_6506dd4c7693d8a20c4e1f435fda44fb
#
_entry.id   6506dd4c7693d8a20c4e1f435fda44fb
#
_cell.length_a   1.000
_cell.length_b   1.000
_cell.length_c   1.000
_cell.angle_alpha   90.00
_cell.angle_beta   90.00
_cell.angle_gamma   90.00
#
_symmetry.space_group_name_H-M   'P 1'
#
loop_
_entity.id
_entity.type
_entity.pdbx_description
1 polymer ?
#
loop_
_entity_poly.entity_id
_entity_poly.type
_entity_poly.pdbx_seq_one_letter_code
_entity_poly.pdbx_strand_id
1 'polypeptide(L)' 'MTTAGRYHLTLVADGREMLHGWWASEAVARGKFTAWVGRHGDRPGARITLTDDETGTPLTTWPDSA' A
#
# COMPACT_ATOMS: atom_id res chain seq x y z
N MET A 1 0.02 23.88 6.45
CA MET A 1 0.70 22.65 6.62
C MET A 1 0.39 21.66 5.51
N THR A 2 1.38 21.06 5.00
CA THR A 2 1.19 20.16 3.87
C THR A 2 1.28 18.73 4.32
N THR A 3 0.33 17.93 3.91
CA THR A 3 0.41 16.52 4.15
C THR A 3 1.01 15.84 2.94
N ALA A 4 1.75 14.81 3.18
CA ALA A 4 2.35 14.04 2.10
C ALA A 4 1.30 13.35 1.27
N GLY A 5 0.14 13.13 1.85
CA GLY A 5 -0.94 12.50 1.15
C GLY A 5 -1.81 11.73 2.11
N ARG A 6 -3.05 11.53 1.71
CA ARG A 6 -4.04 10.86 2.52
C ARG A 6 -3.94 9.34 2.42
N TYR A 7 -3.47 8.85 1.29
CA TYR A 7 -3.48 7.41 1.00
C TYR A 7 -2.10 6.85 1.18
N HIS A 8 -1.95 5.93 2.12
CA HIS A 8 -0.68 5.36 2.51
C HIS A 8 -0.57 3.93 2.00
N LEU A 9 0.46 3.65 1.23
CA LEU A 9 0.71 2.33 0.68
C LEU A 9 1.94 1.74 1.36
N THR A 10 1.83 0.50 1.81
CA THR A 10 2.90 -0.17 2.54
C THR A 10 3.19 -1.52 1.90
N LEU A 11 4.46 -1.84 1.75
CA LEU A 11 4.91 -3.16 1.32
C LEU A 11 5.70 -3.80 2.46
N VAL A 12 5.23 -4.95 2.90
CA VAL A 12 5.92 -5.75 3.92
C VAL A 12 6.32 -7.07 3.26
N ALA A 13 7.54 -7.53 3.53
CA ALA A 13 8.01 -8.83 3.06
C ALA A 13 8.93 -9.39 4.12
N ASP A 14 8.87 -10.70 4.34
CA ASP A 14 9.69 -11.38 5.35
C ASP A 14 9.52 -10.75 6.74
N GLY A 15 8.30 -10.28 7.05
CA GLY A 15 8.01 -9.66 8.33
C GLY A 15 8.61 -8.27 8.51
N ARG A 16 9.12 -7.66 7.46
CA ARG A 16 9.76 -6.34 7.52
C ARG A 16 9.09 -5.38 6.56
N GLU A 17 8.93 -4.13 6.99
CA GLU A 17 8.44 -3.09 6.11
C GLU A 17 9.55 -2.73 5.13
N MET A 18 9.27 -2.91 3.85
CA MET A 18 10.27 -2.70 2.80
C MET A 18 10.11 -1.34 2.13
N LEU A 19 8.88 -0.95 1.84
CA LEU A 19 8.58 0.29 1.13
C LEU A 19 7.29 0.88 1.66
N HIS A 20 7.19 2.20 1.59
CA HIS A 20 5.92 2.85 1.82
C HIS A 20 5.91 4.19 1.11
N GLY A 21 4.71 4.72 0.88
CA GLY A 21 4.55 6.00 0.24
C GLY A 21 3.16 6.55 0.49
N TRP A 22 3.00 7.83 0.20
CA TRP A 22 1.74 8.53 0.40
C TRP A 22 1.35 9.27 -0.87
N TRP A 23 0.07 9.28 -1.16
CA TRP A 23 -0.47 10.01 -2.32
C TRP A 23 -1.74 10.72 -1.92
N ALA A 24 -1.98 11.89 -2.50
CA ALA A 24 -3.19 12.65 -2.22
C ALA A 24 -4.40 12.12 -2.99
N SER A 25 -4.17 11.44 -4.10
CA SER A 25 -5.24 10.93 -4.95
C SER A 25 -5.43 9.45 -4.75
N GLU A 26 -6.66 9.04 -4.48
CA GLU A 26 -6.97 7.63 -4.34
C GLU A 26 -6.72 6.87 -5.64
N ALA A 27 -7.08 7.47 -6.77
CA ALA A 27 -6.87 6.82 -8.07
C ALA A 27 -5.40 6.55 -8.33
N VAL A 28 -4.54 7.54 -8.01
CA VAL A 28 -3.10 7.36 -8.17
C VAL A 28 -2.59 6.29 -7.20
N ALA A 29 -3.04 6.32 -5.96
CA ALA A 29 -2.60 5.36 -4.96
C ALA A 29 -3.00 3.94 -5.35
N ARG A 30 -4.21 3.76 -5.88
CA ARG A 30 -4.64 2.43 -6.32
C ARG A 30 -3.83 1.95 -7.52
N GLY A 31 -3.43 2.86 -8.41
CA GLY A 31 -2.53 2.51 -9.49
C GLY A 31 -1.17 2.05 -8.99
N LYS A 32 -0.65 2.73 -7.97
CA LYS A 32 0.61 2.31 -7.34
C LYS A 32 0.46 0.97 -6.65
N PHE A 33 -0.67 0.73 -6.00
CA PHE A 33 -0.94 -0.56 -5.38
C PHE A 33 -0.83 -1.69 -6.42
N THR A 34 -1.50 -1.52 -7.55
CA THR A 34 -1.46 -2.50 -8.62
C THR A 34 -0.04 -2.70 -9.15
N ALA A 35 0.70 -1.61 -9.33
CA ALA A 35 2.07 -1.69 -9.82
C ALA A 35 2.97 -2.42 -8.83
N TRP A 36 2.79 -2.17 -7.54
CA TRP A 36 3.60 -2.83 -6.52
C TRP A 36 3.28 -4.33 -6.44
N VAL A 37 2.01 -4.70 -6.62
CA VAL A 37 1.63 -6.10 -6.67
C VAL A 37 2.37 -6.80 -7.82
N GLY A 38 2.39 -6.18 -8.99
CA GLY A 38 3.07 -6.77 -10.13
C GLY A 38 4.58 -6.83 -9.96
N ARG A 39 5.16 -5.84 -9.29
CA ARG A 39 6.61 -5.74 -9.16
C ARG A 39 7.16 -6.55 -7.99
N HIS A 40 6.43 -6.58 -6.88
CA HIS A 40 6.95 -7.14 -5.64
C HIS A 40 6.14 -8.30 -5.10
N GLY A 41 5.03 -8.63 -5.71
CA GLY A 41 4.12 -9.64 -5.16
C GLY A 41 4.70 -11.05 -5.10
N ASP A 42 5.75 -11.33 -5.86
CA ASP A 42 6.35 -12.66 -5.85
C ASP A 42 7.38 -12.83 -4.73
N ARG A 43 7.63 -11.80 -3.93
CA ARG A 43 8.55 -11.95 -2.80
C ARG A 43 7.91 -12.80 -1.72
N PRO A 44 8.71 -13.65 -1.03
CA PRO A 44 8.17 -14.46 0.07
C PRO A 44 7.58 -13.59 1.15
N GLY A 45 6.35 -13.91 1.54
CA GLY A 45 5.67 -13.17 2.60
C GLY A 45 5.26 -11.77 2.23
N ALA A 46 5.22 -11.44 0.93
CA ALA A 46 4.87 -10.10 0.50
C ALA A 46 3.42 -9.76 0.86
N ARG A 47 3.22 -8.57 1.41
CA ARG A 47 1.91 -8.05 1.73
C ARG A 47 1.90 -6.56 1.40
N ILE A 48 0.92 -6.15 0.63
CA ILE A 48 0.80 -4.76 0.20
C ILE A 48 -0.56 -4.26 0.67
N THR A 49 -0.56 -3.15 1.40
CA THR A 49 -1.79 -2.61 1.98
C THR A 49 -1.91 -1.14 1.63
N LEU A 50 -3.08 -0.75 1.15
CA LEU A 50 -3.41 0.65 0.91
C LEU A 50 -4.38 1.09 1.99
N THR A 51 -4.01 2.12 2.73
CA THR A 51 -4.78 2.61 3.87
C THR A 51 -5.16 4.06 3.65
N ASP A 52 -6.37 4.42 4.06
CA ASP A 52 -6.79 5.81 4.13
C ASP A 52 -6.36 6.33 5.50
N ASP A 53 -5.29 7.13 5.52
CA ASP A 53 -4.73 7.62 6.77
C ASP A 53 -5.65 8.60 7.50
N GLU A 54 -6.59 9.20 6.77
CA GLU A 54 -7.52 10.13 7.40
C GLU A 54 -8.49 9.41 8.32
N THR A 55 -8.88 8.21 7.96
CA THR A 55 -9.82 7.42 8.76
C THR A 55 -9.16 6.23 9.43
N GLY A 56 -7.94 5.90 9.02
CA GLY A 56 -7.25 4.70 9.51
C GLY A 56 -7.79 3.41 8.94
N THR A 57 -8.57 3.50 7.86
CA THR A 57 -9.23 2.33 7.28
C THR A 57 -8.41 1.73 6.16
N PRO A 58 -8.09 0.44 6.21
CA PRO A 58 -7.44 -0.22 5.07
C PRO A 58 -8.45 -0.34 3.93
N LEU A 59 -8.04 0.14 2.75
CA LEU A 59 -8.90 0.14 1.58
C LEU A 59 -8.78 -1.14 0.79
N THR A 60 -7.57 -1.66 0.67
CA THR A 60 -7.31 -2.89 -0.07
C THR A 60 -6.00 -3.48 0.38
N THR A 61 -5.90 -4.80 0.31
CA THR A 61 -4.72 -5.54 0.74
C THR A 61 -4.44 -6.66 -0.25
N TRP A 62 -3.17 -6.91 -0.53
CA TRP A 62 -2.77 -8.04 -1.37
C TRP A 62 -1.68 -8.83 -0.63
N PRO A 63 -1.69 -10.14 -0.65
CA PRO A 63 -2.76 -10.96 -1.21
C PRO A 63 -4.02 -10.82 -0.40
N ASP A 64 -5.13 -11.00 -1.08
CA ASP A 64 -6.43 -10.95 -0.43
C ASP A 64 -6.55 -12.20 0.41
N SER A 65 -6.53 -12.04 1.72
CA SER A 65 -6.59 -13.22 2.56
C SER A 65 -8.04 -13.64 2.69
N ALA A 66 -8.30 -14.76 2.15
CA ALA A 66 -9.65 -15.30 2.19
C ALA A 66 -10.03 -15.73 3.61
#